data_14aa1e439a42037db414ed0b3c0cbb70
#
_entry.id   14aa1e439a42037db414ed0b3c0cbb70
#
_cell.length_a   1.000
_cell.length_b   1.000
_cell.length_c   1.000
_cell.angle_alpha   90.00
_cell.angle_beta   90.00
_cell.angle_gamma   90.00
#
_symmetry.space_group_name_H-M   'P 1'
#
loop_
_entity.id
_entity.type
_entity.pdbx_description
1 polymer ?
#
loop_
_entity_poly.entity_id
_entity_poly.type
_entity_poly.pdbx_seq_one_letter_code
_entity_poly.pdbx_strand_id
1 'polypeptide(L)'
;MKHIVSWSGGKDSSAMLIRMVEEGMPIDDIVFIHVMATPTIGGEFPEMYEYIHRMERYIDRKITIVQSVLDFDTVFHRTYQKGKWVGNIYGFPRTCGAWCNSRLKIRTIQKHYKTYGEHIRYIGLAADEPERIAKLEPFCRTPLAEWGMTEQDCIGFLKKRDMLNPLYQKFRRLGCWFCVKQSLGSLRVLRRDYPEYWAMLLEWDKESFRTFKPEYTVADLERRFSMEDRQLKLAAADEAPLKAA
;
A
#
# COMPACT_ATOMS: atom_id res chain seq x y z
N MET A 1 27.41 0.14 -13.54
CA MET A 1 26.55 0.15 -12.34
C MET A 1 25.13 0.38 -12.81
N LYS A 2 24.15 -0.41 -12.34
CA LYS A 2 22.74 -0.29 -12.75
C LYS A 2 21.99 0.77 -11.95
N HIS A 3 21.01 1.43 -12.54
CA HIS A 3 20.17 2.48 -11.96
C HIS A 3 18.73 1.98 -11.82
N ILE A 4 18.29 1.68 -10.61
CA ILE A 4 17.02 1.01 -10.33
C ILE A 4 16.09 1.95 -9.57
N VAL A 5 14.90 2.20 -10.11
CA VAL A 5 13.86 2.99 -9.45
C VAL A 5 12.96 2.06 -8.64
N SER A 6 12.91 2.24 -7.33
CA SER A 6 11.95 1.57 -6.44
C SER A 6 10.64 2.34 -6.45
N TRP A 7 9.71 1.93 -7.30
CA TRP A 7 8.41 2.58 -7.47
C TRP A 7 7.31 1.84 -6.71
N SER A 8 6.44 2.57 -6.02
CA SER A 8 5.38 1.98 -5.19
C SER A 8 3.96 2.35 -5.63
N GLY A 9 3.81 3.13 -6.70
CA GLY A 9 2.53 3.71 -7.12
C GLY A 9 2.04 4.86 -6.22
N GLY A 10 2.77 5.19 -5.17
CA GLY A 10 2.49 6.33 -4.29
C GLY A 10 2.93 7.67 -4.90
N LYS A 11 2.41 8.78 -4.34
CA LYS A 11 2.65 10.14 -4.85
C LYS A 11 4.14 10.48 -4.99
N ASP A 12 4.94 10.17 -3.96
CA ASP A 12 6.34 10.54 -3.91
C ASP A 12 7.16 9.75 -4.94
N SER A 13 7.02 8.43 -4.96
CA SER A 13 7.72 7.59 -5.92
C SER A 13 7.29 7.85 -7.38
N SER A 14 6.04 8.29 -7.59
CA SER A 14 5.55 8.64 -8.93
C SER A 14 6.06 10.00 -9.39
N ALA A 15 6.09 11.01 -8.50
CA ALA A 15 6.68 12.31 -8.80
C ALA A 15 8.18 12.17 -9.10
N MET A 16 8.89 11.39 -8.28
CA MET A 16 10.31 11.09 -8.51
C MET A 16 10.53 10.45 -9.89
N LEU A 17 9.81 9.39 -10.19
CA LEU A 17 9.98 8.63 -11.44
C LEU A 17 9.72 9.53 -12.67
N ILE A 18 8.62 10.27 -12.69
CA ILE A 18 8.30 11.15 -13.80
C ILE A 18 9.36 12.23 -13.98
N ARG A 19 9.78 12.87 -12.90
CA ARG A 19 10.80 13.92 -12.97
C ARG A 19 12.16 13.38 -13.41
N MET A 20 12.55 12.20 -12.93
CA MET A 20 13.77 11.53 -13.42
C MET A 20 13.75 11.27 -14.93
N VAL A 21 12.59 10.87 -15.46
CA VAL A 21 12.42 10.67 -16.91
C VAL A 21 12.50 12.00 -17.66
N GLU A 22 11.81 13.04 -17.18
CA GLU A 22 11.82 14.38 -17.79
C GLU A 22 13.23 15.02 -17.80
N GLU A 23 14.03 14.77 -16.75
CA GLU A 23 15.41 15.24 -16.65
C GLU A 23 16.45 14.34 -17.35
N GLY A 24 16.01 13.25 -18.00
CA GLY A 24 16.88 12.31 -18.69
C GLY A 24 17.86 11.57 -17.78
N MET A 25 17.49 11.38 -16.51
CA MET A 25 18.32 10.63 -15.56
C MET A 25 18.44 9.15 -15.97
N PRO A 26 19.56 8.49 -15.65
CA PRO A 26 19.75 7.08 -16.00
C PRO A 26 18.75 6.20 -15.22
N ILE A 27 18.00 5.35 -15.94
CA ILE A 27 17.07 4.37 -15.39
C ILE A 27 17.24 3.08 -16.21
N ASP A 28 17.77 2.05 -15.58
CA ASP A 28 17.88 0.71 -16.19
C ASP A 28 16.64 -0.14 -15.94
N ASP A 29 16.01 0.01 -14.76
CA ASP A 29 14.77 -0.72 -14.45
C ASP A 29 13.92 0.08 -13.45
N ILE A 30 12.61 -0.15 -13.51
CA ILE A 30 11.60 0.41 -12.60
C ILE A 30 10.91 -0.77 -11.95
N VAL A 31 11.04 -0.90 -10.63
CA VAL A 31 10.61 -2.09 -9.91
C VAL A 31 9.43 -1.77 -8.99
N PHE A 32 8.33 -2.48 -9.18
CA PHE A 32 7.16 -2.47 -8.32
C PHE A 32 7.06 -3.79 -7.55
N ILE A 33 7.02 -3.74 -6.22
CA ILE A 33 6.85 -4.93 -5.39
C ILE A 33 5.35 -5.20 -5.15
N HIS A 34 4.86 -6.29 -5.73
CA HIS A 34 3.48 -6.73 -5.62
C HIS A 34 3.34 -7.80 -4.54
N VAL A 35 2.29 -7.72 -3.73
CA VAL A 35 1.92 -8.74 -2.74
C VAL A 35 0.58 -9.33 -3.15
N MET A 36 0.54 -10.63 -3.36
CA MET A 36 -0.72 -11.35 -3.55
C MET A 36 -1.44 -11.52 -2.21
N ALA A 37 -2.74 -11.32 -2.20
CA ALA A 37 -3.61 -11.65 -1.06
C ALA A 37 -3.82 -13.16 -0.97
N THR A 38 -4.21 -13.78 -2.06
CA THR A 38 -4.33 -15.22 -2.28
C THR A 38 -3.60 -15.61 -3.56
N PRO A 39 -3.51 -16.88 -3.96
CA PRO A 39 -2.90 -17.28 -5.24
C PRO A 39 -3.51 -16.60 -6.47
N THR A 40 -4.76 -16.15 -6.40
CA THR A 40 -5.51 -15.58 -7.53
C THR A 40 -5.92 -14.12 -7.35
N ILE A 41 -5.85 -13.59 -6.13
CA ILE A 41 -6.29 -12.22 -5.81
C ILE A 41 -5.07 -11.37 -5.41
N GLY A 42 -4.88 -10.26 -6.09
CA GLY A 42 -3.83 -9.29 -5.76
C GLY A 42 -4.11 -8.53 -4.46
N GLY A 43 -3.06 -8.01 -3.87
CA GLY A 43 -3.15 -7.22 -2.63
C GLY A 43 -3.41 -5.73 -2.85
N GLU A 44 -3.27 -5.25 -4.06
CA GLU A 44 -3.55 -3.86 -4.41
C GLU A 44 -5.02 -3.68 -4.81
N PHE A 45 -5.53 -2.45 -4.72
CA PHE A 45 -6.85 -2.09 -5.25
C PHE A 45 -6.85 -2.12 -6.79
N PRO A 46 -8.00 -2.39 -7.46
CA PRO A 46 -8.08 -2.47 -8.92
C PRO A 46 -7.50 -1.22 -9.62
N GLU A 47 -7.77 -0.04 -9.09
CA GLU A 47 -7.30 1.24 -9.64
C GLU A 47 -5.75 1.36 -9.63
N MET A 48 -5.05 0.58 -8.79
CA MET A 48 -3.59 0.55 -8.80
C MET A 48 -3.06 -0.13 -10.07
N TYR A 49 -3.69 -1.22 -10.51
CA TYR A 49 -3.27 -1.90 -11.74
C TYR A 49 -3.49 -1.04 -12.97
N GLU A 50 -4.61 -0.32 -13.03
CA GLU A 50 -4.87 0.67 -14.08
C GLU A 50 -3.84 1.80 -14.04
N TYR A 51 -3.46 2.25 -12.85
CA TYR A 51 -2.45 3.29 -12.67
C TYR A 51 -1.05 2.82 -13.08
N ILE A 52 -0.67 1.57 -12.84
CA ILE A 52 0.58 0.98 -13.35
C ILE A 52 0.62 1.12 -14.88
N HIS A 53 -0.41 0.66 -15.58
CA HIS A 53 -0.47 0.77 -17.04
C HIS A 53 -0.51 2.22 -17.55
N ARG A 54 -1.16 3.11 -16.79
CA ARG A 54 -1.17 4.54 -17.11
C ARG A 54 0.23 5.14 -16.96
N MET A 55 0.95 4.78 -15.91
CA MET A 55 2.33 5.22 -15.68
C MET A 55 3.25 4.71 -16.78
N GLU A 56 3.19 3.42 -17.13
CA GLU A 56 3.99 2.84 -18.22
C GLU A 56 3.81 3.61 -19.54
N ARG A 57 2.56 3.92 -19.91
CA ARG A 57 2.26 4.71 -21.11
C ARG A 57 2.79 6.14 -21.04
N TYR A 58 2.69 6.76 -19.86
CA TYR A 58 3.11 8.14 -19.67
C TYR A 58 4.64 8.31 -19.80
N ILE A 59 5.39 7.37 -19.23
CA ILE A 59 6.86 7.43 -19.25
C ILE A 59 7.50 6.68 -20.42
N ASP A 60 6.69 6.03 -21.26
CA ASP A 60 7.12 5.12 -22.35
C ASP A 60 8.15 4.08 -21.92
N ARG A 61 7.91 3.46 -20.74
CA ARG A 61 8.77 2.42 -20.17
C ARG A 61 7.95 1.39 -19.43
N LYS A 62 8.45 0.15 -19.41
CA LYS A 62 7.84 -0.93 -18.62
C LYS A 62 8.22 -0.86 -17.15
N ILE A 63 7.31 -1.33 -16.31
CA ILE A 63 7.51 -1.50 -14.87
C ILE A 63 7.63 -2.99 -14.58
N THR A 64 8.76 -3.39 -14.04
CA THR A 64 9.02 -4.77 -13.60
C THR A 64 8.24 -5.06 -12.34
N ILE A 65 7.24 -5.95 -12.43
CA ILE A 65 6.47 -6.40 -11.28
C ILE A 65 7.18 -7.57 -10.62
N VAL A 66 7.60 -7.37 -9.38
CA VAL A 66 8.27 -8.38 -8.57
C VAL A 66 7.32 -8.83 -7.47
N GLN A 67 7.07 -10.14 -7.39
CA GLN A 67 6.20 -10.68 -6.34
C GLN A 67 6.83 -11.88 -5.63
N SER A 68 6.41 -12.11 -4.39
CA SER A 68 6.77 -13.30 -3.63
C SER A 68 6.13 -14.55 -4.23
N VAL A 69 6.82 -15.68 -4.13
CA VAL A 69 6.25 -17.01 -4.42
C VAL A 69 5.10 -17.34 -3.46
N LEU A 70 5.13 -16.75 -2.26
CA LEU A 70 4.08 -16.91 -1.25
C LEU A 70 3.16 -15.71 -1.28
N ASP A 71 1.86 -15.95 -1.20
CA ASP A 71 0.83 -14.96 -0.97
C ASP A 71 0.60 -14.72 0.54
N PHE A 72 -0.24 -13.71 0.84
CA PHE A 72 -0.55 -13.36 2.23
C PHE A 72 -1.32 -14.47 2.94
N ASP A 73 -2.32 -15.06 2.31
CA ASP A 73 -3.18 -16.11 2.87
C ASP A 73 -2.38 -17.36 3.28
N THR A 74 -1.52 -17.83 2.37
CA THR A 74 -0.60 -18.93 2.66
C THR A 74 0.26 -18.67 3.89
N VAL A 75 0.78 -17.46 4.06
CA VAL A 75 1.62 -17.14 5.23
C VAL A 75 0.78 -16.88 6.47
N PHE A 76 -0.42 -16.33 6.33
CA PHE A 76 -1.38 -16.11 7.41
C PHE A 76 -1.76 -17.41 8.12
N HIS A 77 -1.98 -18.50 7.36
CA HIS A 77 -2.35 -19.82 7.90
C HIS A 77 -1.16 -20.68 8.37
N ARG A 78 0.08 -20.20 8.21
CA ARG A 78 1.23 -20.92 8.79
C ARG A 78 1.18 -20.93 10.30
N THR A 79 1.51 -22.08 10.89
CA THR A 79 1.57 -22.23 12.34
C THR A 79 2.94 -21.84 12.90
N TYR A 80 2.95 -21.29 14.09
CA TYR A 80 4.17 -21.07 14.85
C TYR A 80 4.76 -22.41 15.33
N GLN A 81 6.02 -22.67 14.98
CA GLN A 81 6.72 -23.91 15.36
C GLN A 81 7.53 -23.77 16.65
N LYS A 82 7.76 -22.54 17.14
CA LYS A 82 8.54 -22.24 18.32
C LYS A 82 8.01 -21.02 19.06
N GLY A 83 8.31 -20.94 20.35
CA GLY A 83 8.01 -19.79 21.20
C GLY A 83 6.58 -19.81 21.77
N LYS A 84 6.17 -18.69 22.34
CA LYS A 84 4.90 -18.52 23.08
C LYS A 84 3.63 -18.89 22.29
N TRP A 85 3.69 -18.83 20.96
CA TRP A 85 2.52 -18.96 20.08
C TRP A 85 2.47 -20.30 19.32
N VAL A 86 3.25 -21.30 19.76
CA VAL A 86 3.28 -22.64 19.14
C VAL A 86 1.86 -23.19 18.99
N GLY A 87 1.57 -23.75 17.80
CA GLY A 87 0.26 -24.31 17.45
C GLY A 87 -0.76 -23.29 16.92
N ASN A 88 -0.59 -22.00 17.19
CA ASN A 88 -1.44 -20.98 16.59
C ASN A 88 -0.98 -20.67 15.17
N ILE A 89 -1.91 -20.29 14.29
CA ILE A 89 -1.58 -19.71 12.97
C ILE A 89 -0.89 -18.35 13.16
N TYR A 90 -0.23 -17.82 12.11
CA TYR A 90 0.34 -16.47 12.21
C TYR A 90 -0.74 -15.41 12.39
N GLY A 91 -1.88 -15.56 11.72
CA GLY A 91 -2.97 -14.61 11.76
C GLY A 91 -2.55 -13.22 11.26
N PHE A 92 -3.31 -12.20 11.62
CA PHE A 92 -2.98 -10.84 11.21
C PHE A 92 -1.60 -10.39 11.70
N PRO A 93 -0.83 -9.66 10.86
CA PRO A 93 0.45 -9.13 11.26
C PRO A 93 0.30 -8.02 12.30
N ARG A 94 1.27 -7.88 13.18
CA ARG A 94 1.33 -6.74 14.10
C ARG A 94 1.63 -5.46 13.33
N THR A 95 1.14 -4.31 13.81
CA THR A 95 1.43 -3.00 13.22
C THR A 95 2.92 -2.64 13.25
N CYS A 96 3.62 -3.05 14.32
CA CYS A 96 5.08 -2.97 14.43
C CYS A 96 5.68 -4.35 14.12
N GLY A 97 6.67 -4.42 13.22
CA GLY A 97 7.31 -5.67 12.83
C GLY A 97 6.41 -6.62 12.03
N ALA A 98 5.59 -6.07 11.14
CA ALA A 98 4.65 -6.84 10.32
C ALA A 98 5.37 -7.91 9.49
N TRP A 99 5.03 -9.18 9.72
CA TRP A 99 5.62 -10.31 9.00
C TRP A 99 5.38 -10.27 7.50
N CYS A 100 4.26 -9.69 7.05
CA CYS A 100 3.98 -9.52 5.61
C CYS A 100 5.03 -8.61 4.95
N ASN A 101 5.48 -7.54 5.63
CA ASN A 101 6.52 -6.67 5.10
C ASN A 101 7.86 -7.42 4.98
N SER A 102 8.31 -8.08 6.06
CA SER A 102 9.60 -8.77 6.06
C SER A 102 9.64 -9.98 5.13
N ARG A 103 8.56 -10.78 5.06
CA ARG A 103 8.54 -12.05 4.30
C ARG A 103 8.13 -11.88 2.85
N LEU A 104 7.11 -11.05 2.57
CA LEU A 104 6.54 -10.93 1.23
C LEU A 104 7.10 -9.75 0.44
N LYS A 105 7.58 -8.67 1.11
CA LYS A 105 8.16 -7.52 0.44
C LYS A 105 9.68 -7.50 0.53
N ILE A 106 10.25 -7.34 1.73
CA ILE A 106 11.69 -7.09 1.88
C ILE A 106 12.54 -8.24 1.35
N ARG A 107 12.26 -9.48 1.75
CA ARG A 107 13.03 -10.63 1.26
C ARG A 107 12.93 -10.80 -0.25
N THR A 108 11.76 -10.57 -0.81
CA THR A 108 11.50 -10.72 -2.24
C THR A 108 12.26 -9.68 -3.04
N ILE A 109 12.15 -8.41 -2.66
CA ILE A 109 12.83 -7.32 -3.36
C ILE A 109 14.36 -7.41 -3.22
N GLN A 110 14.87 -7.78 -2.04
CA GLN A 110 16.31 -7.99 -1.82
C GLN A 110 16.88 -9.12 -2.70
N LYS A 111 16.11 -10.23 -2.84
CA LYS A 111 16.50 -11.30 -3.75
C LYS A 111 16.56 -10.82 -5.21
N HIS A 112 15.59 -10.01 -5.61
CA HIS A 112 15.55 -9.45 -6.95
C HIS A 112 16.69 -8.46 -7.18
N TYR A 113 16.98 -7.55 -6.25
CA TYR A 113 18.09 -6.59 -6.38
C TYR A 113 19.46 -7.27 -6.51
N LYS A 114 19.67 -8.43 -5.90
CA LYS A 114 20.91 -9.19 -6.07
C LYS A 114 21.20 -9.60 -7.52
N THR A 115 20.18 -9.71 -8.37
CA THR A 115 20.35 -10.07 -9.79
C THR A 115 20.99 -8.94 -10.61
N TYR A 116 20.99 -7.70 -10.12
CA TYR A 116 21.60 -6.57 -10.82
C TYR A 116 23.10 -6.40 -10.56
N GLY A 117 23.65 -7.06 -9.53
CA GLY A 117 25.01 -6.79 -9.07
C GLY A 117 25.14 -5.40 -8.43
N GLU A 118 26.19 -4.66 -8.78
CA GLU A 118 26.37 -3.28 -8.33
C GLU A 118 25.29 -2.36 -8.95
N HIS A 119 24.55 -1.66 -8.09
CA HIS A 119 23.46 -0.80 -8.52
C HIS A 119 23.21 0.35 -7.55
N ILE A 120 22.67 1.44 -8.07
CA ILE A 120 22.08 2.54 -7.31
C ILE A 120 20.57 2.31 -7.26
N ARG A 121 19.96 2.51 -6.09
CA ARG A 121 18.52 2.50 -5.90
C ARG A 121 18.00 3.91 -5.69
N TYR A 122 17.03 4.31 -6.49
CA TYR A 122 16.30 5.55 -6.31
C TYR A 122 15.03 5.30 -5.51
N ILE A 123 14.87 6.02 -4.41
CA ILE A 123 13.76 5.86 -3.44
C ILE A 123 13.03 7.19 -3.30
N GLY A 124 11.71 7.16 -3.49
CA GLY A 124 10.84 8.32 -3.38
C GLY A 124 10.61 8.71 -1.92
N LEU A 125 11.60 9.31 -1.29
CA LEU A 125 11.48 10.01 0.00
C LEU A 125 11.58 11.51 -0.25
N ALA A 126 10.59 12.24 0.25
CA ALA A 126 10.52 13.69 0.10
C ALA A 126 11.47 14.42 1.06
N ALA A 127 11.75 15.69 0.78
CA ALA A 127 12.70 16.49 1.55
C ALA A 127 12.28 16.68 3.02
N ASP A 128 11.00 16.60 3.30
CA ASP A 128 10.39 16.69 4.65
C ASP A 128 10.36 15.34 5.41
N GLU A 129 11.13 14.34 4.95
CA GLU A 129 11.28 13.03 5.62
C GLU A 129 12.75 12.75 6.07
N PRO A 130 13.47 13.67 6.74
CA PRO A 130 14.92 13.56 6.99
C PRO A 130 15.29 12.33 7.85
N GLU A 131 14.45 11.95 8.80
CA GLU A 131 14.70 10.77 9.65
C GLU A 131 14.68 9.44 8.87
N ARG A 132 13.92 9.38 7.78
CA ARG A 132 13.86 8.20 6.91
C ARG A 132 15.05 8.17 5.97
N ILE A 133 15.44 9.34 5.46
CA ILE A 133 16.61 9.51 4.57
C ILE A 133 17.89 9.10 5.30
N ALA A 134 18.06 9.53 6.55
CA ALA A 134 19.24 9.21 7.37
C ALA A 134 19.43 7.70 7.65
N LYS A 135 18.39 6.88 7.42
CA LYS A 135 18.43 5.41 7.63
C LYS A 135 18.67 4.63 6.34
N LEU A 136 18.90 5.32 5.23
CA LEU A 136 19.13 4.64 3.96
C LEU A 136 20.53 4.08 3.84
N GLU A 137 20.65 3.02 3.07
CA GLU A 137 21.93 2.42 2.71
C GLU A 137 22.69 3.33 1.74
N PRO A 138 24.05 3.32 1.75
CA PRO A 138 24.87 4.25 0.96
C PRO A 138 24.64 4.22 -0.56
N PHE A 139 24.15 3.10 -1.09
CA PHE A 139 23.81 2.94 -2.51
C PHE A 139 22.38 3.36 -2.85
N CYS A 140 21.65 3.95 -1.89
CA CYS A 140 20.34 4.53 -2.12
C CYS A 140 20.46 6.04 -2.34
N ARG A 141 19.71 6.57 -3.30
CA ARG A 141 19.56 8.01 -3.57
C ARG A 141 18.11 8.43 -3.43
N THR A 142 17.90 9.66 -3.05
CA THR A 142 16.57 10.26 -2.87
C THR A 142 16.46 11.54 -3.69
N PRO A 143 16.24 11.44 -5.01
CA PRO A 143 16.19 12.61 -5.89
C PRO A 143 15.22 13.70 -5.42
N LEU A 144 14.06 13.31 -4.84
CA LEU A 144 13.12 14.30 -4.30
C LEU A 144 13.75 15.19 -3.24
N ALA A 145 14.50 14.60 -2.31
CA ALA A 145 15.22 15.37 -1.29
C ALA A 145 16.35 16.21 -1.89
N GLU A 146 17.08 15.66 -2.87
CA GLU A 146 18.12 16.38 -3.62
C GLU A 146 17.54 17.59 -4.37
N TRP A 147 16.30 17.48 -4.86
CA TRP A 147 15.57 18.59 -5.50
C TRP A 147 14.81 19.49 -4.52
N GLY A 148 14.85 19.22 -3.22
CA GLY A 148 14.12 19.97 -2.20
C GLY A 148 12.59 19.82 -2.28
N MET A 149 12.08 18.77 -2.93
CA MET A 149 10.64 18.53 -3.07
C MET A 149 10.06 17.92 -1.80
N THR A 150 9.03 18.58 -1.27
CA THR A 150 8.20 18.08 -0.16
C THR A 150 7.11 17.12 -0.66
N GLU A 151 6.44 16.40 0.27
CA GLU A 151 5.26 15.60 -0.06
C GLU A 151 4.17 16.43 -0.76
N GLN A 152 3.99 17.69 -0.37
CA GLN A 152 3.00 18.59 -0.97
C GLN A 152 3.39 18.99 -2.40
N ASP A 153 4.69 19.23 -2.64
CA ASP A 153 5.20 19.52 -3.99
C ASP A 153 4.99 18.31 -4.92
N CYS A 154 5.18 17.08 -4.44
CA CYS A 154 4.91 15.87 -5.19
C CYS A 154 3.44 15.78 -5.62
N ILE A 155 2.49 16.12 -4.75
CA ILE A 155 1.07 16.16 -5.09
C ILE A 155 0.81 17.22 -6.17
N GLY A 156 1.33 18.43 -5.99
CA GLY A 156 1.20 19.54 -6.96
C GLY A 156 1.77 19.19 -8.32
N PHE A 157 2.96 18.58 -8.34
CA PHE A 157 3.65 18.11 -9.53
C PHE A 157 2.83 17.10 -10.33
N LEU A 158 2.26 16.11 -9.64
CA LEU A 158 1.43 15.07 -10.25
C LEU A 158 0.07 15.59 -10.73
N LYS A 159 -0.57 16.47 -9.96
CA LYS A 159 -1.86 17.09 -10.37
C LYS A 159 -1.72 17.89 -11.66
N LYS A 160 -0.65 18.68 -11.82
CA LYS A 160 -0.38 19.45 -13.05
C LYS A 160 -0.23 18.58 -14.29
N ARG A 161 0.11 17.30 -14.12
CA ARG A 161 0.31 16.32 -15.21
C ARG A 161 -0.85 15.34 -15.35
N ASP A 162 -1.90 15.52 -14.53
CA ASP A 162 -2.99 14.56 -14.40
C ASP A 162 -2.50 13.13 -14.07
N MET A 163 -1.40 13.02 -13.32
CA MET A 163 -0.76 11.76 -12.96
C MET A 163 -0.81 11.44 -11.45
N LEU A 164 -1.69 12.11 -10.69
CA LEU A 164 -1.95 11.70 -9.32
C LEU A 164 -2.75 10.38 -9.33
N ASN A 165 -2.28 9.38 -8.55
CA ASN A 165 -2.98 8.11 -8.44
C ASN A 165 -4.42 8.33 -7.94
N PRO A 166 -5.45 7.84 -8.66
CA PRO A 166 -6.85 8.09 -8.33
C PRO A 166 -7.26 7.58 -6.94
N LEU A 167 -6.56 6.59 -6.41
CA LEU A 167 -6.78 6.10 -5.05
C LEU A 167 -6.62 7.18 -3.97
N TYR A 168 -5.89 8.27 -4.24
CA TYR A 168 -5.80 9.40 -3.31
C TYR A 168 -7.10 10.21 -3.15
N GLN A 169 -8.09 10.00 -4.01
CA GLN A 169 -9.44 10.52 -3.81
C GLN A 169 -10.20 9.79 -2.70
N LYS A 170 -9.84 8.52 -2.48
CA LYS A 170 -10.49 7.64 -1.49
C LYS A 170 -9.64 7.42 -0.23
N PHE A 171 -8.32 7.36 -0.39
CA PHE A 171 -7.39 6.97 0.66
C PHE A 171 -6.29 8.02 0.86
N ARG A 172 -6.07 8.40 2.12
CA ARG A 172 -4.97 9.29 2.48
C ARG A 172 -3.59 8.64 2.25
N ARG A 173 -3.52 7.31 2.38
CA ARG A 173 -2.31 6.49 2.23
C ARG A 173 -2.62 5.26 1.41
N LEU A 174 -1.76 4.95 0.44
CA LEU A 174 -1.87 3.73 -0.35
C LEU A 174 -1.20 2.53 0.33
N GLY A 175 -1.63 1.34 -0.03
CA GLY A 175 -1.11 0.06 0.44
C GLY A 175 -2.11 -1.07 0.17
N CYS A 176 -1.73 -2.29 0.51
CA CYS A 176 -2.60 -3.46 0.31
C CYS A 176 -3.97 -3.25 0.98
N TRP A 177 -5.03 -3.74 0.35
CA TRP A 177 -6.40 -3.61 0.89
C TRP A 177 -6.57 -4.29 2.27
N PHE A 178 -5.77 -5.32 2.56
CA PHE A 178 -5.74 -6.03 3.85
C PHE A 178 -4.71 -5.49 4.85
N CYS A 179 -4.20 -4.28 4.66
CA CYS A 179 -3.14 -3.75 5.51
C CYS A 179 -3.66 -3.34 6.90
N VAL A 180 -3.13 -3.96 7.95
CA VAL A 180 -3.46 -3.61 9.35
C VAL A 180 -3.11 -2.17 9.72
N LYS A 181 -2.30 -1.47 8.91
CA LYS A 181 -1.93 -0.06 9.12
C LYS A 181 -2.92 0.93 8.51
N GLN A 182 -3.98 0.48 7.84
CA GLN A 182 -5.01 1.39 7.31
C GLN A 182 -5.71 2.15 8.45
N SER A 183 -6.10 3.40 8.20
CA SER A 183 -6.90 4.18 9.14
C SER A 183 -8.35 3.66 9.21
N LEU A 184 -9.08 3.99 10.27
CA LEU A 184 -10.51 3.65 10.35
C LEU A 184 -11.31 4.25 9.19
N GLY A 185 -10.96 5.47 8.77
CA GLY A 185 -11.57 6.09 7.57
C GLY A 185 -11.33 5.28 6.30
N SER A 186 -10.09 4.80 6.09
CA SER A 186 -9.77 3.92 4.96
C SER A 186 -10.53 2.58 5.03
N LEU A 187 -10.69 2.02 6.21
CA LEU A 187 -11.46 0.78 6.40
C LEU A 187 -12.95 0.95 6.15
N ARG A 188 -13.54 2.13 6.46
CA ARG A 188 -14.92 2.45 6.05
C ARG A 188 -15.08 2.51 4.54
N VAL A 189 -14.11 3.11 3.85
CA VAL A 189 -14.08 3.14 2.38
C VAL A 189 -13.95 1.72 1.82
N LEU A 190 -13.04 0.90 2.38
CA LEU A 190 -12.88 -0.50 1.98
C LEU A 190 -14.20 -1.28 2.11
N ARG A 191 -14.87 -1.17 3.27
CA ARG A 191 -16.15 -1.84 3.52
C ARG A 191 -17.25 -1.41 2.55
N ARG A 192 -17.32 -0.10 2.23
CA ARG A 192 -18.35 0.48 1.36
C ARG A 192 -18.11 0.19 -0.12
N ASP A 193 -16.88 0.41 -0.59
CA ASP A 193 -16.55 0.45 -2.02
C ASP A 193 -15.98 -0.89 -2.54
N TYR A 194 -15.52 -1.77 -1.64
CA TYR A 194 -14.91 -3.06 -1.98
C TYR A 194 -15.43 -4.16 -1.04
N PRO A 195 -16.74 -4.44 -1.06
CA PRO A 195 -17.39 -5.36 -0.10
C PRO A 195 -16.84 -6.79 -0.18
N GLU A 196 -16.37 -7.23 -1.34
CA GLU A 196 -15.73 -8.54 -1.52
C GLU A 196 -14.41 -8.65 -0.74
N TYR A 197 -13.60 -7.61 -0.71
CA TYR A 197 -12.36 -7.56 0.09
C TYR A 197 -12.65 -7.46 1.58
N TRP A 198 -13.70 -6.73 1.94
CA TRP A 198 -14.15 -6.64 3.32
C TRP A 198 -14.66 -8.00 3.83
N ALA A 199 -15.41 -8.73 3.02
CA ALA A 199 -15.86 -10.09 3.33
C ALA A 199 -14.68 -11.04 3.56
N MET A 200 -13.63 -10.98 2.74
CA MET A 200 -12.41 -11.75 2.95
C MET A 200 -11.70 -11.41 4.27
N LEU A 201 -11.66 -10.13 4.66
CA LEU A 201 -11.12 -9.76 5.97
C LEU A 201 -11.92 -10.35 7.13
N LEU A 202 -13.27 -10.40 7.01
CA LEU A 202 -14.13 -11.03 8.01
C LEU A 202 -13.90 -12.54 8.11
N GLU A 203 -13.66 -13.23 6.99
CA GLU A 203 -13.31 -14.65 7.02
C GLU A 203 -11.97 -14.88 7.72
N TRP A 204 -10.92 -14.14 7.36
CA TRP A 204 -9.64 -14.24 8.05
C TRP A 204 -9.72 -13.88 9.54
N ASP A 205 -10.61 -12.96 9.93
CA ASP A 205 -10.81 -12.57 11.34
C ASP A 205 -11.33 -13.72 12.20
N LYS A 206 -12.19 -14.60 11.64
CA LYS A 206 -12.72 -15.79 12.33
C LYS A 206 -11.63 -16.79 12.73
N GLU A 207 -10.57 -16.88 11.93
CA GLU A 207 -9.49 -17.83 12.13
C GLU A 207 -8.31 -17.24 12.92
N SER A 208 -8.15 -15.89 12.89
CA SER A 208 -7.03 -15.22 13.51
C SER A 208 -7.18 -15.12 15.03
N PHE A 209 -6.20 -15.63 15.77
CA PHE A 209 -6.11 -15.36 17.20
C PHE A 209 -5.67 -13.94 17.54
N ARG A 210 -5.26 -13.16 16.53
CA ARG A 210 -4.84 -11.77 16.67
C ARG A 210 -5.90 -10.84 16.11
N THR A 211 -6.13 -9.75 16.81
CA THR A 211 -6.97 -8.66 16.32
C THR A 211 -6.35 -8.00 15.09
N PHE A 212 -7.19 -7.55 14.15
CA PHE A 212 -6.77 -6.82 12.96
C PHE A 212 -6.15 -5.45 13.31
N LYS A 213 -6.74 -4.77 14.29
CA LYS A 213 -6.21 -3.56 14.91
C LYS A 213 -5.84 -3.87 16.37
N PRO A 214 -4.98 -3.07 17.02
CA PRO A 214 -4.65 -3.31 18.44
C PRO A 214 -5.88 -3.49 19.33
N GLU A 215 -6.96 -2.75 19.07
CA GLU A 215 -8.15 -2.69 19.90
C GLU A 215 -9.40 -3.31 19.24
N TYR A 216 -9.32 -3.72 17.97
CA TYR A 216 -10.49 -4.15 17.21
C TYR A 216 -10.19 -5.39 16.35
N THR A 217 -11.09 -6.36 16.42
CA THR A 217 -11.25 -7.37 15.37
C THR A 217 -11.93 -6.74 14.15
N VAL A 218 -11.94 -7.42 13.00
CA VAL A 218 -12.73 -6.97 11.84
C VAL A 218 -14.23 -7.01 12.15
N ALA A 219 -14.67 -8.02 12.92
CA ALA A 219 -16.05 -8.14 13.38
C ALA A 219 -16.48 -6.97 14.30
N ASP A 220 -15.57 -6.47 15.16
CA ASP A 220 -15.83 -5.26 15.96
C ASP A 220 -16.01 -4.03 15.07
N LEU A 221 -15.17 -3.90 14.07
CA LEU A 221 -15.26 -2.81 13.10
C LEU A 221 -16.54 -2.89 12.26
N GLU A 222 -16.95 -4.09 11.86
CA GLU A 222 -18.23 -4.29 11.15
C GLU A 222 -19.41 -3.83 11.99
N ARG A 223 -19.48 -4.24 13.27
CA ARG A 223 -20.55 -3.81 14.18
C ARG A 223 -20.54 -2.28 14.34
N ARG A 224 -19.39 -1.70 14.56
CA ARG A 224 -19.21 -0.25 14.70
C ARG A 224 -19.69 0.51 13.47
N PHE A 225 -19.21 0.14 12.28
CA PHE A 225 -19.55 0.83 11.04
C PHE A 225 -21.03 0.66 10.68
N SER A 226 -21.61 -0.53 10.95
CA SER A 226 -23.05 -0.75 10.78
C SER A 226 -23.90 0.12 11.71
N MET A 227 -23.45 0.36 12.95
CA MET A 227 -24.15 1.28 13.87
C MET A 227 -24.04 2.74 13.41
N GLU A 228 -22.85 3.16 12.99
CA GLU A 228 -22.62 4.50 12.42
C GLU A 228 -23.51 4.75 11.19
N ASP A 229 -23.61 3.78 10.27
CA ASP A 229 -24.48 3.86 9.08
C ASP A 229 -25.96 4.01 9.44
N ARG A 230 -26.44 3.31 10.49
CA ARG A 230 -27.83 3.42 10.97
C ARG A 230 -28.11 4.81 11.55
N GLN A 231 -27.16 5.33 12.34
CA GLN A 231 -27.29 6.68 12.92
C GLN A 231 -27.36 7.76 11.84
N LEU A 232 -26.50 7.67 10.82
CA LEU A 232 -26.50 8.59 9.68
C LEU A 232 -27.82 8.54 8.89
N LYS A 233 -28.38 7.33 8.69
CA LYS A 233 -29.68 7.18 8.02
C LYS A 233 -30.83 7.78 8.83
N LEU A 234 -30.84 7.63 10.16
CA LEU A 234 -31.85 8.22 11.02
C LEU A 234 -31.77 9.75 11.00
N ALA A 235 -30.56 10.32 11.16
CA ALA A 235 -30.37 11.76 11.09
C ALA A 235 -30.81 12.35 9.75
N ALA A 236 -30.49 11.70 8.64
CA ALA A 236 -30.93 12.13 7.30
C ALA A 236 -32.46 12.03 7.09
N ALA A 237 -33.12 11.07 7.76
CA ALA A 237 -34.58 10.95 7.74
C ALA A 237 -35.26 12.05 8.54
N ASP A 238 -34.67 12.47 9.68
CA ASP A 238 -35.18 13.55 10.52
C ASP A 238 -35.00 14.94 9.87
N GLU A 239 -33.99 15.10 9.02
CA GLU A 239 -33.75 16.35 8.25
C GLU A 239 -34.58 16.44 6.98
N ALA A 240 -35.24 15.37 6.54
CA ALA A 240 -36.12 15.42 5.38
C ALA A 240 -37.33 16.28 5.64
N PRO A 241 -37.60 17.39 4.86
CA PRO A 241 -38.75 18.22 5.11
C PRO A 241 -40.03 17.38 4.96
N LEU A 242 -40.91 17.48 5.96
CA LEU A 242 -42.30 17.03 5.86
C LEU A 242 -42.87 17.63 4.57
N LYS A 243 -42.97 16.81 3.51
CA LYS A 243 -43.70 17.21 2.32
C LYS A 243 -45.11 17.51 2.80
N ALA A 244 -45.42 18.83 2.79
CA ALA A 244 -46.76 19.32 3.08
C ALA A 244 -47.77 18.54 2.23
N ALA A 245 -48.73 17.95 2.91
CA ALA A 245 -49.90 17.36 2.31
C ALA A 245 -50.79 18.44 1.73
#